data_5820b65ec60e6bae339b31975fb2c3a0
#
_entry.id   5820b65ec60e6bae339b31975fb2c3a0
#
_cell.length_a   1.000
_cell.length_b   1.000
_cell.length_c   1.000
_cell.angle_alpha   90.00
_cell.angle_beta   90.00
_cell.angle_gamma   90.00
#
_symmetry.space_group_name_H-M   'P 1'
#
loop_
_entity.id
_entity.type
_entity.pdbx_description
1 polymer ?
#
loop_
_entity_poly.entity_id
_entity_poly.type
_entity_poly.pdbx_seq_one_letter_code
_entity_poly.pdbx_strand_id
1 'polypeptide(L)'
;HNYPLHKKIESTFGLPVKLDNDANAMMLGEALWGAGRNLNSILGITLGTGLGAAIVVNRKIIRGATGCAGEIWLSPYKEGMIEDYVSGTGISNLYQRITKRKISGEEISKLAREGDINALKAWKEFTQALAYALSWTVNIVDPEVVIIGGSVMHSSDIFWDSMVSLFKKYICPQTAASI
;
A
#
# COMPACT_ATOMS: atom_id res chain seq x y z
N HIS A 1 -16.60 -10.45 -17.37
CA HIS A 1 -17.06 -11.48 -16.45
C HIS A 1 -18.14 -10.91 -15.54
N ASN A 2 -19.40 -10.92 -16.00
CA ASN A 2 -20.53 -10.35 -15.24
C ASN A 2 -21.16 -11.42 -14.32
N TYR A 3 -20.40 -11.90 -13.33
CA TYR A 3 -21.01 -12.74 -12.29
C TYR A 3 -21.78 -11.84 -11.31
N PRO A 4 -23.09 -12.07 -11.07
CA PRO A 4 -23.92 -11.20 -10.25
C PRO A 4 -23.70 -11.47 -8.73
N LEU A 5 -22.46 -11.29 -8.26
CA LEU A 5 -22.03 -11.64 -6.91
C LEU A 5 -22.90 -10.97 -5.83
N HIS A 6 -23.19 -9.69 -5.99
CA HIS A 6 -24.05 -8.92 -5.08
C HIS A 6 -25.41 -9.62 -4.86
N LYS A 7 -26.16 -9.86 -5.94
CA LYS A 7 -27.46 -10.52 -5.88
C LYS A 7 -27.39 -11.94 -5.31
N LYS A 8 -26.32 -12.68 -5.65
CA LYS A 8 -26.13 -14.04 -5.18
C LYS A 8 -25.93 -14.07 -3.66
N ILE A 9 -25.11 -13.17 -3.11
CA ILE A 9 -24.87 -13.09 -1.67
C ILE A 9 -26.15 -12.64 -0.95
N GLU A 10 -26.83 -11.60 -1.43
CA GLU A 10 -28.10 -11.14 -0.85
C GLU A 10 -29.16 -12.24 -0.82
N SER A 11 -29.34 -12.97 -1.92
CA SER A 11 -30.32 -14.06 -1.98
C SER A 11 -29.96 -15.25 -1.09
N THR A 12 -28.66 -15.48 -0.83
CA THR A 12 -28.21 -16.59 0.00
C THR A 12 -28.38 -16.29 1.48
N PHE A 13 -28.11 -15.08 1.91
CA PHE A 13 -28.06 -14.72 3.33
C PHE A 13 -29.26 -13.88 3.80
N GLY A 14 -30.07 -13.35 2.89
CA GLY A 14 -31.22 -12.50 3.22
C GLY A 14 -30.81 -11.16 3.85
N LEU A 15 -29.58 -10.70 3.63
CA LEU A 15 -29.03 -9.48 4.20
C LEU A 15 -28.65 -8.47 3.10
N PRO A 16 -28.76 -7.16 3.37
CA PRO A 16 -28.26 -6.15 2.45
C PRO A 16 -26.73 -6.30 2.25
N VAL A 17 -26.28 -6.31 1.00
CA VAL A 17 -24.86 -6.47 0.64
C VAL A 17 -24.36 -5.22 -0.06
N LYS A 18 -23.15 -4.80 0.28
CA LYS A 18 -22.38 -3.80 -0.49
C LYS A 18 -21.06 -4.43 -0.89
N LEU A 19 -20.69 -4.26 -2.15
CA LEU A 19 -19.39 -4.66 -2.66
C LEU A 19 -18.55 -3.41 -2.89
N ASP A 20 -17.28 -3.49 -2.53
CA ASP A 20 -16.30 -2.44 -2.78
C ASP A 20 -14.94 -3.08 -3.10
N ASN A 21 -13.98 -2.27 -3.53
CA ASN A 21 -12.58 -2.66 -3.62
C ASN A 21 -12.07 -3.03 -2.22
N ASP A 22 -11.15 -3.98 -2.13
CA ASP A 22 -10.62 -4.50 -0.86
C ASP A 22 -9.86 -3.45 -0.05
N ALA A 23 -9.05 -2.58 -0.70
CA ALA A 23 -8.38 -1.47 -0.05
C ALA A 23 -9.38 -0.46 0.51
N ASN A 24 -10.46 -0.15 -0.24
CA ASN A 24 -11.54 0.70 0.22
C ASN A 24 -12.23 0.12 1.45
N ALA A 25 -12.56 -1.17 1.42
CA ALA A 25 -13.24 -1.84 2.53
C ALA A 25 -12.36 -1.86 3.79
N MET A 26 -11.07 -2.17 3.64
CA MET A 26 -10.11 -2.17 4.75
C MET A 26 -10.00 -0.76 5.35
N MET A 27 -9.79 0.27 4.53
CA MET A 27 -9.62 1.64 5.01
C MET A 27 -10.89 2.23 5.63
N LEU A 28 -12.08 1.85 5.14
CA LEU A 28 -13.31 2.24 5.80
C LEU A 28 -13.40 1.61 7.20
N GLY A 29 -12.96 0.38 7.36
CA GLY A 29 -12.84 -0.28 8.66
C GLY A 29 -11.90 0.48 9.60
N GLU A 30 -10.71 0.84 9.13
CA GLU A 30 -9.73 1.63 9.88
C GLU A 30 -10.26 3.02 10.26
N ALA A 31 -10.98 3.68 9.35
CA ALA A 31 -11.57 4.99 9.59
C ALA A 31 -12.73 4.97 10.60
N LEU A 32 -13.46 3.85 10.69
CA LEU A 32 -14.62 3.74 11.56
C LEU A 32 -14.28 3.17 12.95
N TRP A 33 -13.39 2.19 13.00
CA TRP A 33 -13.12 1.39 14.21
C TRP A 33 -11.65 1.19 14.54
N GLY A 34 -10.73 1.50 13.60
CA GLY A 34 -9.28 1.28 13.73
C GLY A 34 -8.48 2.55 14.03
N ALA A 35 -7.27 2.59 13.49
CA ALA A 35 -6.28 3.64 13.73
C ALA A 35 -6.72 5.03 13.23
N GLY A 36 -7.60 5.09 12.24
CA GLY A 36 -8.16 6.34 11.71
C GLY A 36 -9.42 6.85 12.42
N ARG A 37 -9.87 6.16 13.49
CA ARG A 37 -11.05 6.56 14.24
C ARG A 37 -10.86 7.94 14.87
N ASN A 38 -11.72 8.88 14.61
CA ASN A 38 -11.68 10.29 15.03
C ASN A 38 -10.81 11.21 14.15
N LEU A 39 -10.29 10.71 13.03
CA LEU A 39 -9.62 11.53 12.03
C LEU A 39 -10.52 11.75 10.82
N ASN A 40 -10.35 12.89 10.15
CA ASN A 40 -11.21 13.29 9.03
C ASN A 40 -10.60 12.96 7.67
N SER A 41 -9.25 12.91 7.59
CA SER A 41 -8.54 12.70 6.34
C SER A 41 -7.49 11.60 6.51
N ILE A 42 -7.68 10.50 5.77
CA ILE A 42 -6.87 9.29 5.89
C ILE A 42 -6.42 8.86 4.49
N LEU A 43 -5.14 8.60 4.35
CA LEU A 43 -4.60 7.85 3.21
C LEU A 43 -4.30 6.43 3.68
N GLY A 44 -4.94 5.45 3.05
CA GLY A 44 -4.70 4.04 3.33
C GLY A 44 -3.91 3.36 2.22
N ILE A 45 -2.96 2.51 2.59
CA ILE A 45 -2.15 1.71 1.68
C ILE A 45 -2.21 0.24 2.10
N THR A 46 -2.46 -0.65 1.15
CA THR A 46 -2.38 -2.10 1.35
C THR A 46 -1.18 -2.66 0.58
N LEU A 47 -0.25 -3.28 1.30
CA LEU A 47 0.94 -3.93 0.77
C LEU A 47 0.81 -5.45 0.93
N GLY A 48 0.23 -6.07 -0.08
CA GLY A 48 0.02 -7.52 -0.15
C GLY A 48 0.74 -8.11 -1.37
N THR A 49 0.09 -9.04 -2.08
CA THR A 49 0.54 -9.55 -3.38
C THR A 49 0.70 -8.40 -4.37
N GLY A 50 -0.22 -7.43 -4.34
CA GLY A 50 -0.19 -6.18 -5.07
C GLY A 50 -0.15 -4.97 -4.13
N LEU A 51 -0.36 -3.79 -4.71
CA LEU A 51 -0.45 -2.49 -4.05
C LEU A 51 -1.86 -1.93 -4.21
N GLY A 52 -2.56 -1.71 -3.11
CA GLY A 52 -3.83 -0.99 -3.09
C GLY A 52 -3.71 0.32 -2.32
N ALA A 53 -4.54 1.30 -2.66
CA ALA A 53 -4.69 2.50 -1.86
C ALA A 53 -6.14 2.98 -1.81
N ALA A 54 -6.48 3.68 -0.74
CA ALA A 54 -7.79 4.28 -0.55
C ALA A 54 -7.67 5.62 0.17
N ILE A 55 -8.55 6.53 -0.17
CA ILE A 55 -8.62 7.86 0.45
C ILE A 55 -9.96 7.95 1.17
N VAL A 56 -9.92 8.29 2.46
CA VAL A 56 -11.11 8.52 3.27
C VAL A 56 -11.13 9.97 3.73
N VAL A 57 -12.23 10.67 3.46
CA VAL A 57 -12.44 12.04 3.95
C VAL A 57 -13.80 12.12 4.61
N ASN A 58 -13.85 12.65 5.83
CA ASN A 58 -15.06 12.75 6.63
C ASN A 58 -15.81 11.40 6.74
N ARG A 59 -15.06 10.32 6.99
CA ARG A 59 -15.57 8.94 7.13
C ARG A 59 -16.22 8.39 5.86
N LYS A 60 -15.88 8.93 4.68
CA LYS A 60 -16.37 8.48 3.38
C LYS A 60 -15.23 8.19 2.46
N ILE A 61 -15.30 7.07 1.76
CA ILE A 61 -14.35 6.72 0.70
C ILE A 61 -14.49 7.72 -0.46
N ILE A 62 -13.37 8.28 -0.88
CA ILE A 62 -13.27 9.07 -2.11
C ILE A 62 -13.07 8.10 -3.26
N ARG A 63 -14.11 7.95 -4.09
CA ARG A 63 -14.08 7.03 -5.25
C ARG A 63 -13.62 7.69 -6.53
N GLY A 64 -13.68 9.00 -6.62
CA GLY A 64 -13.48 9.72 -7.89
C GLY A 64 -14.66 9.53 -8.86
N ALA A 65 -14.50 10.05 -10.05
CA ALA A 65 -15.56 10.04 -11.06
C ALA A 65 -15.85 8.64 -11.64
N THR A 66 -14.83 7.77 -11.70
CA THR A 66 -14.90 6.44 -12.32
C THR A 66 -14.73 5.30 -11.31
N GLY A 67 -14.53 5.61 -10.04
CA GLY A 67 -14.19 4.62 -9.00
C GLY A 67 -12.69 4.36 -8.84
N CYS A 68 -11.83 5.07 -9.56
CA CYS A 68 -10.39 4.81 -9.60
C CYS A 68 -9.55 5.78 -8.74
N ALA A 69 -10.15 6.54 -7.83
CA ALA A 69 -9.36 7.34 -6.90
C ALA A 69 -8.56 6.41 -5.97
N GLY A 70 -7.27 6.68 -5.85
CA GLY A 70 -6.35 5.83 -5.08
C GLY A 70 -5.67 4.70 -5.88
N GLU A 71 -6.00 4.49 -7.14
CA GLU A 71 -5.38 3.45 -7.99
C GLU A 71 -3.93 3.83 -8.39
N ILE A 72 -3.09 4.06 -7.39
CA ILE A 72 -1.70 4.52 -7.57
C ILE A 72 -0.78 3.45 -8.14
N TRP A 73 -1.17 2.18 -8.07
CA TRP A 73 -0.38 1.03 -8.51
C TRP A 73 0.00 1.08 -10.01
N LEU A 74 -0.83 1.72 -10.85
CA LEU A 74 -0.60 1.94 -12.28
C LEU A 74 0.36 3.09 -12.59
N SER A 75 0.80 3.84 -11.57
CA SER A 75 1.66 5.01 -11.80
C SER A 75 3.01 4.60 -12.34
N PRO A 76 3.52 5.25 -13.39
CA PRO A 76 4.82 4.95 -13.97
C PRO A 76 5.95 5.13 -12.95
N TYR A 77 6.84 4.16 -12.89
CA TYR A 77 8.05 4.22 -12.06
C TYR A 77 9.18 3.44 -12.72
N LYS A 78 10.30 4.09 -12.99
CA LYS A 78 11.44 3.51 -13.74
C LYS A 78 10.97 2.83 -15.04
N GLU A 79 11.28 1.55 -15.23
CA GLU A 79 10.91 0.77 -16.43
C GLU A 79 9.55 0.08 -16.30
N GLY A 80 8.76 0.35 -15.26
CA GLY A 80 7.48 -0.31 -15.00
C GLY A 80 6.48 0.59 -14.28
N MET A 81 5.66 -0.04 -13.48
CA MET A 81 4.68 0.61 -12.60
C MET A 81 5.15 0.56 -11.17
N ILE A 82 4.60 1.42 -10.30
CA ILE A 82 4.98 1.44 -8.89
C ILE A 82 4.74 0.08 -8.20
N GLU A 83 3.69 -0.64 -8.56
CA GLU A 83 3.39 -1.97 -8.01
C GLU A 83 4.47 -3.00 -8.33
N ASP A 84 5.18 -2.89 -9.45
CA ASP A 84 6.29 -3.79 -9.82
C ASP A 84 7.47 -3.68 -8.85
N TYR A 85 7.48 -2.65 -8.02
CA TYR A 85 8.51 -2.37 -7.01
C TYR A 85 7.96 -2.42 -5.58
N VAL A 86 6.69 -2.06 -5.38
CA VAL A 86 6.09 -1.83 -4.06
C VAL A 86 4.94 -2.82 -3.82
N SER A 87 5.29 -4.09 -3.75
CA SER A 87 4.35 -5.18 -3.41
C SER A 87 5.12 -6.44 -3.01
N GLY A 88 4.43 -7.46 -2.52
CA GLY A 88 5.02 -8.78 -2.28
C GLY A 88 5.55 -9.43 -3.57
N THR A 89 4.85 -9.24 -4.69
CA THR A 89 5.35 -9.65 -6.01
C THR A 89 6.54 -8.78 -6.43
N GLY A 90 6.48 -7.48 -6.17
CA GLY A 90 7.53 -6.52 -6.47
C GLY A 90 8.87 -6.90 -5.85
N ILE A 91 8.90 -7.20 -4.54
CA ILE A 91 10.15 -7.61 -3.87
C ILE A 91 10.73 -8.90 -4.46
N SER A 92 9.88 -9.86 -4.85
CA SER A 92 10.32 -11.09 -5.53
C SER A 92 10.94 -10.79 -6.90
N ASN A 93 10.34 -9.87 -7.66
CA ASN A 93 10.84 -9.43 -8.97
C ASN A 93 12.17 -8.68 -8.83
N LEU A 94 12.30 -7.80 -7.84
CA LEU A 94 13.55 -7.08 -7.55
C LEU A 94 14.69 -8.04 -7.24
N TYR A 95 14.46 -9.02 -6.37
CA TYR A 95 15.46 -10.03 -6.05
C TYR A 95 15.82 -10.87 -7.27
N GLN A 96 14.84 -11.26 -8.09
CA GLN A 96 15.07 -12.00 -9.33
C GLN A 96 15.90 -11.20 -10.35
N ARG A 97 15.69 -9.89 -10.46
CA ARG A 97 16.52 -9.03 -11.33
C ARG A 97 17.99 -9.06 -10.92
N ILE A 98 18.26 -9.04 -9.60
CA ILE A 98 19.62 -9.04 -9.04
C ILE A 98 20.30 -10.41 -9.17
N THR A 99 19.58 -11.50 -8.82
CA THR A 99 20.20 -12.83 -8.61
C THR A 99 19.88 -13.84 -9.70
N LYS A 100 18.93 -13.53 -10.59
CA LYS A 100 18.30 -14.45 -11.56
C LYS A 100 17.52 -15.60 -10.91
N ARG A 101 17.36 -15.60 -9.59
CA ARG A 101 16.58 -16.58 -8.83
C ARG A 101 15.26 -15.97 -8.41
N LYS A 102 14.16 -16.69 -8.60
CA LYS A 102 12.82 -16.28 -8.14
C LYS A 102 12.49 -17.04 -6.86
N ILE A 103 12.31 -16.31 -5.77
CA ILE A 103 11.88 -16.81 -4.46
C ILE A 103 10.80 -15.92 -3.89
N SER A 104 10.14 -16.36 -2.82
CA SER A 104 9.07 -15.61 -2.17
C SER A 104 9.58 -14.37 -1.43
N GLY A 105 8.71 -13.37 -1.24
CA GLY A 105 9.04 -12.19 -0.43
C GLY A 105 9.38 -12.56 1.01
N GLU A 106 8.74 -13.58 1.58
CA GLU A 106 9.03 -14.10 2.92
C GLU A 106 10.46 -14.66 3.00
N GLU A 107 10.87 -15.45 2.01
CA GLU A 107 12.22 -16.01 1.94
C GLU A 107 13.27 -14.91 1.76
N ILE A 108 12.99 -13.89 0.94
CA ILE A 108 13.85 -12.72 0.78
C ILE A 108 14.00 -11.96 2.10
N SER A 109 12.90 -11.82 2.85
CA SER A 109 12.92 -11.16 4.17
C SER A 109 13.79 -11.93 5.17
N LYS A 110 13.71 -13.27 5.16
CA LYS A 110 14.57 -14.12 5.98
C LYS A 110 16.04 -13.91 5.61
N LEU A 111 16.39 -13.99 4.33
CA LEU A 111 17.76 -13.76 3.84
C LEU A 111 18.28 -12.36 4.21
N ALA A 112 17.42 -11.33 4.13
CA ALA A 112 17.81 -9.97 4.52
C ALA A 112 18.17 -9.88 6.01
N ARG A 113 17.40 -10.54 6.88
CA ARG A 113 17.67 -10.60 8.32
C ARG A 113 18.95 -11.39 8.63
N GLU A 114 19.32 -12.36 7.78
CA GLU A 114 20.57 -13.11 7.85
C GLU A 114 21.77 -12.33 7.23
N GLY A 115 21.53 -11.14 6.69
CA GLY A 115 22.57 -10.27 6.14
C GLY A 115 22.91 -10.51 4.66
N ASP A 116 22.09 -11.25 3.91
CA ASP A 116 22.31 -11.44 2.46
C ASP A 116 22.27 -10.09 1.73
N ILE A 117 23.37 -9.77 1.05
CA ILE A 117 23.58 -8.48 0.40
C ILE A 117 22.60 -8.22 -0.76
N ASN A 118 22.14 -9.27 -1.44
CA ASN A 118 21.22 -9.15 -2.57
C ASN A 118 19.80 -8.95 -2.07
N ALA A 119 19.41 -9.61 -0.99
CA ALA A 119 18.14 -9.39 -0.33
C ALA A 119 18.05 -7.96 0.25
N LEU A 120 19.11 -7.49 0.89
CA LEU A 120 19.19 -6.11 1.38
C LEU A 120 19.14 -5.08 0.25
N LYS A 121 19.77 -5.34 -0.91
CA LYS A 121 19.65 -4.47 -2.09
C LYS A 121 18.22 -4.44 -2.62
N ALA A 122 17.54 -5.57 -2.71
CA ALA A 122 16.15 -5.64 -3.14
C ALA A 122 15.23 -4.84 -2.20
N TRP A 123 15.38 -5.00 -0.89
CA TRP A 123 14.63 -4.24 0.11
C TRP A 123 14.95 -2.75 0.07
N LYS A 124 16.19 -2.36 -0.17
CA LYS A 124 16.56 -0.95 -0.34
C LYS A 124 15.84 -0.31 -1.53
N GLU A 125 15.72 -1.01 -2.65
CA GLU A 125 15.01 -0.52 -3.84
C GLU A 125 13.50 -0.43 -3.59
N PHE A 126 12.91 -1.44 -2.94
CA PHE A 126 11.54 -1.40 -2.46
C PHE A 126 11.28 -0.17 -1.56
N THR A 127 12.16 0.04 -0.58
CA THR A 127 12.07 1.16 0.37
C THR A 127 12.05 2.51 -0.32
N GLN A 128 12.92 2.71 -1.30
CA GLN A 128 13.00 3.94 -2.08
C GLN A 128 11.73 4.16 -2.92
N ALA A 129 11.23 3.11 -3.55
CA ALA A 129 10.01 3.17 -4.35
C ALA A 129 8.78 3.47 -3.48
N LEU A 130 8.67 2.83 -2.31
CA LEU A 130 7.58 3.08 -1.37
C LEU A 130 7.60 4.53 -0.84
N ALA A 131 8.77 5.01 -0.40
CA ALA A 131 8.91 6.38 0.07
C ALA A 131 8.53 7.40 -1.02
N TYR A 132 8.92 7.13 -2.25
CA TYR A 132 8.57 7.96 -3.41
C TYR A 132 7.05 7.95 -3.66
N ALA A 133 6.42 6.78 -3.75
CA ALA A 133 4.99 6.65 -3.98
C ALA A 133 4.15 7.33 -2.89
N LEU A 134 4.53 7.14 -1.62
CA LEU A 134 3.88 7.78 -0.50
C LEU A 134 4.02 9.30 -0.56
N SER A 135 5.20 9.81 -0.92
CA SER A 135 5.48 11.24 -0.88
C SER A 135 4.58 12.05 -1.82
N TRP A 136 4.45 11.65 -3.08
CA TRP A 136 3.58 12.39 -4.00
C TRP A 136 2.09 12.18 -3.70
N THR A 137 1.70 11.00 -3.20
CA THR A 137 0.31 10.78 -2.78
C THR A 137 -0.03 11.66 -1.57
N VAL A 138 0.85 11.73 -0.57
CA VAL A 138 0.66 12.58 0.61
C VAL A 138 0.67 14.06 0.24
N ASN A 139 1.58 14.50 -0.64
CA ASN A 139 1.62 15.90 -1.10
C ASN A 139 0.35 16.32 -1.88
N ILE A 140 -0.41 15.37 -2.45
CA ILE A 140 -1.68 15.64 -3.15
C ILE A 140 -2.86 15.61 -2.19
N VAL A 141 -2.88 14.64 -1.26
CA VAL A 141 -4.04 14.38 -0.38
C VAL A 141 -3.97 15.20 0.90
N ASP A 142 -2.77 15.48 1.39
CA ASP A 142 -2.48 16.09 2.71
C ASP A 142 -3.30 15.47 3.85
N PRO A 143 -3.12 14.17 4.12
CA PRO A 143 -3.93 13.46 5.10
C PRO A 143 -3.46 13.70 6.53
N GLU A 144 -4.38 13.61 7.51
CA GLU A 144 -4.04 13.62 8.94
C GLU A 144 -3.25 12.39 9.37
N VAL A 145 -3.44 11.27 8.66
CA VAL A 145 -2.72 10.01 8.93
C VAL A 145 -2.54 9.19 7.65
N VAL A 146 -1.42 8.49 7.57
CA VAL A 146 -1.18 7.42 6.58
C VAL A 146 -1.24 6.08 7.30
N ILE A 147 -2.15 5.20 6.89
CA ILE A 147 -2.29 3.85 7.45
C ILE A 147 -1.77 2.85 6.43
N ILE A 148 -0.78 2.06 6.81
CA ILE A 148 -0.20 1.04 5.93
C ILE A 148 -0.45 -0.33 6.53
N GLY A 149 -1.09 -1.21 5.75
CA GLY A 149 -1.40 -2.58 6.15
C GLY A 149 -1.01 -3.60 5.08
N GLY A 150 -1.30 -4.86 5.33
CA GLY A 150 -1.03 -5.98 4.43
C GLY A 150 0.17 -6.84 4.86
N SER A 151 0.35 -7.98 4.16
CA SER A 151 1.31 -9.00 4.58
C SER A 151 2.78 -8.57 4.49
N VAL A 152 3.12 -7.61 3.63
CA VAL A 152 4.49 -7.07 3.52
C VAL A 152 4.91 -6.38 4.81
N MET A 153 3.96 -5.88 5.61
CA MET A 153 4.24 -5.24 6.90
C MET A 153 4.85 -6.18 7.95
N HIS A 154 4.75 -7.51 7.76
CA HIS A 154 5.50 -8.48 8.59
C HIS A 154 7.01 -8.36 8.43
N SER A 155 7.48 -7.60 7.46
CA SER A 155 8.90 -7.32 7.20
C SER A 155 9.25 -5.84 7.45
N SER A 156 8.43 -5.12 8.18
CA SER A 156 8.63 -3.69 8.45
C SER A 156 9.95 -3.39 9.17
N ASP A 157 10.44 -4.31 9.99
CA ASP A 157 11.75 -4.25 10.64
C ASP A 157 12.92 -4.03 9.66
N ILE A 158 12.77 -4.43 8.39
CA ILE A 158 13.81 -4.32 7.37
C ILE A 158 13.82 -2.94 6.70
N PHE A 159 12.65 -2.32 6.54
CA PHE A 159 12.54 -1.16 5.66
C PHE A 159 11.95 0.10 6.32
N TRP A 160 11.24 -0.03 7.44
CA TRP A 160 10.38 1.03 7.99
C TRP A 160 11.15 2.32 8.29
N ASP A 161 12.20 2.25 9.10
CA ASP A 161 12.93 3.45 9.53
C ASP A 161 13.58 4.20 8.35
N SER A 162 14.15 3.43 7.42
CA SER A 162 14.73 4.00 6.20
C SER A 162 13.66 4.59 5.29
N MET A 163 12.50 3.96 5.18
CA MET A 163 11.36 4.44 4.42
C MET A 163 10.85 5.77 4.99
N VAL A 164 10.59 5.82 6.30
CA VAL A 164 10.11 7.05 6.98
C VAL A 164 11.11 8.18 6.83
N SER A 165 12.40 7.90 7.01
CA SER A 165 13.45 8.91 6.84
C SER A 165 13.50 9.50 5.43
N LEU A 166 13.35 8.66 4.39
CA LEU A 166 13.30 9.11 3.00
C LEU A 166 12.00 9.85 2.69
N PHE A 167 10.87 9.30 3.11
CA PHE A 167 9.55 9.87 2.92
C PHE A 167 9.47 11.30 3.45
N LYS A 168 9.92 11.53 4.71
CA LYS A 168 9.92 12.87 5.31
C LYS A 168 10.75 13.91 4.55
N LYS A 169 11.76 13.49 3.76
CA LYS A 169 12.53 14.40 2.89
C LYS A 169 11.80 14.83 1.62
N TYR A 170 10.77 14.07 1.23
CA TYR A 170 10.08 14.26 -0.05
C TYR A 170 8.70 14.91 0.09
N ILE A 171 8.20 15.07 1.30
CA ILE A 171 6.91 15.71 1.58
C ILE A 171 7.08 17.16 2.04
N CYS A 172 5.97 17.89 2.00
CA CYS A 172 5.92 19.27 2.50
C CYS A 172 6.43 19.33 3.95
N PRO A 173 7.32 20.27 4.32
CA PRO A 173 7.89 20.36 5.67
C PRO A 173 6.85 20.47 6.78
N GLN A 174 5.72 21.13 6.54
CA GLN A 174 4.63 21.25 7.50
C GLN A 174 4.00 19.88 7.77
N THR A 175 3.73 19.10 6.72
CA THR A 175 3.20 17.74 6.82
C THR A 175 4.24 16.80 7.46
N ALA A 176 5.53 16.94 7.13
CA ALA A 176 6.60 16.14 7.72
C ALA A 176 6.76 16.35 9.24
N ALA A 177 6.36 17.51 9.74
CA ALA A 177 6.37 17.83 11.18
C ALA A 177 5.15 17.28 11.93
N SER A 178 4.06 16.96 11.24
CA SER A 178 2.80 16.50 11.84
C SER A 178 2.60 14.98 11.78
N ILE A 179 3.30 14.29 10.89
CA ILE A 179 3.23 12.83 10.68
C ILE A 179 4.34 12.08 11.42
#